data_c27fedbaf258706e48636d47147672dc
#
_entry.id   c27fedbaf258706e48636d47147672dc
#
_cell.length_a   1.000
_cell.length_b   1.000
_cell.length_c   1.000
_cell.angle_alpha   90.00
_cell.angle_beta   90.00
_cell.angle_gamma   90.00
#
_symmetry.space_group_name_H-M   'P 1'
#
loop_
_entity.id
_entity.type
_entity.pdbx_description
1 polymer ?
#
loop_
_entity_poly.entity_id
_entity_poly.type
_entity_poly.pdbx_seq_one_letter_code
_entity_poly.pdbx_strand_id
1 'polypeptide(L)'
;MHFFSQTFKYEHPWSHVVIGMWHKYPNPHCTHVVTVDVVDRSIDSKSGIIRTERVLGCKQKTPIWIVKLFGGSEDAFVREISFVDPASQVATITSVNLSLSQFATCFERIQYTPTSSGHTAFLQTAEIQARMAMWRSMADKFETWLVQRFEQNANLGKAGFTDVLRTMWEAKQQQAAHS
;
A
#
# COMPACT_ATOMS: atom_id res chain seq x y z
N MET A 1 16.98 11.70 -2.69
CA MET A 1 15.68 11.31 -3.27
C MET A 1 15.85 9.98 -3.97
N HIS A 2 15.10 8.97 -3.58
CA HIS A 2 15.11 7.64 -4.17
C HIS A 2 13.77 7.36 -4.85
N PHE A 3 13.84 6.67 -6.00
CA PHE A 3 12.68 6.19 -6.73
C PHE A 3 12.65 4.68 -6.68
N PHE A 4 11.48 4.13 -6.38
CA PHE A 4 11.20 2.71 -6.43
C PHE A 4 10.13 2.47 -7.51
N SER A 5 10.27 1.38 -8.27
CA SER A 5 9.26 0.94 -9.21
C SER A 5 9.26 -0.58 -9.31
N GLN A 6 8.07 -1.17 -9.27
CA GLN A 6 7.89 -2.58 -9.58
C GLN A 6 6.61 -2.80 -10.39
N THR A 7 6.66 -3.79 -11.27
CA THR A 7 5.51 -4.26 -12.05
C THR A 7 5.41 -5.77 -11.95
N PHE A 8 4.19 -6.27 -11.90
CA PHE A 8 3.89 -7.70 -12.03
C PHE A 8 2.44 -7.90 -12.40
N LYS A 9 2.01 -9.14 -12.49
CA LYS A 9 0.66 -9.51 -12.88
C LYS A 9 0.04 -10.40 -11.79
N TYR A 10 -1.21 -10.10 -11.42
CA TYR A 10 -2.05 -11.01 -10.67
C TYR A 10 -2.85 -11.88 -11.63
N GLU A 11 -2.85 -13.18 -11.40
CA GLU A 11 -3.55 -14.19 -12.23
C GLU A 11 -5.07 -14.22 -11.97
N HIS A 12 -5.65 -13.05 -11.69
CA HIS A 12 -7.06 -12.88 -11.38
C HIS A 12 -7.65 -11.71 -12.18
N PRO A 13 -8.97 -11.74 -12.49
CA PRO A 13 -9.64 -10.64 -13.16
C PRO A 13 -9.59 -9.35 -12.32
N TRP A 14 -9.58 -8.21 -13.00
CA TRP A 14 -9.51 -6.88 -12.36
C TRP A 14 -10.57 -6.67 -11.27
N SER A 15 -11.82 -7.06 -11.52
CA SER A 15 -12.90 -6.95 -10.53
C SER A 15 -12.62 -7.73 -9.25
N HIS A 16 -12.00 -8.91 -9.34
CA HIS A 16 -11.62 -9.71 -8.18
C HIS A 16 -10.49 -9.03 -7.39
N VAL A 17 -9.47 -8.53 -8.08
CA VAL A 17 -8.33 -7.83 -7.46
C VAL A 17 -8.80 -6.56 -6.74
N VAL A 18 -9.68 -5.78 -7.35
CA VAL A 18 -10.18 -4.54 -6.75
C VAL A 18 -11.02 -4.80 -5.50
N ILE A 19 -11.86 -5.83 -5.50
CA ILE A 19 -12.57 -6.24 -4.28
C ILE A 19 -11.57 -6.67 -3.20
N GLY A 20 -10.54 -7.41 -3.59
CA GLY A 20 -9.48 -7.86 -2.70
C GLY A 20 -8.71 -6.72 -2.03
N MET A 21 -8.58 -5.54 -2.67
CA MET A 21 -7.89 -4.38 -2.09
C MET A 21 -8.43 -4.00 -0.69
N TRP A 22 -9.74 -4.10 -0.49
CA TRP A 22 -10.37 -3.78 0.79
C TRP A 22 -10.26 -4.90 1.82
N HIS A 23 -9.90 -6.11 1.40
CA HIS A 23 -9.67 -7.28 2.24
C HIS A 23 -8.18 -7.59 2.48
N LYS A 24 -7.29 -6.70 2.00
CA LYS A 24 -5.84 -6.90 2.12
C LYS A 24 -5.38 -7.04 3.57
N TYR A 25 -6.02 -6.34 4.50
CA TYR A 25 -5.70 -6.34 5.91
C TYR A 25 -6.89 -6.73 6.78
N PRO A 26 -6.66 -7.44 7.93
CA PRO A 26 -5.38 -7.97 8.39
C PRO A 26 -4.92 -9.17 7.56
N ASN A 27 -3.59 -9.38 7.46
CA ASN A 27 -3.04 -10.61 6.90
C ASN A 27 -1.72 -11.01 7.59
N PRO A 28 -1.35 -12.31 7.60
CA PRO A 28 -0.19 -12.81 8.34
C PRO A 28 1.16 -12.33 7.81
N HIS A 29 1.26 -11.87 6.57
CA HIS A 29 2.49 -11.32 5.99
C HIS A 29 2.73 -9.87 6.39
N CYS A 30 1.64 -9.12 6.67
CA CYS A 30 1.69 -7.69 6.99
C CYS A 30 1.35 -7.44 8.45
N THR A 31 1.95 -8.19 9.38
CA THR A 31 1.71 -8.08 10.82
C THR A 31 2.06 -6.71 11.41
N HIS A 32 2.85 -5.94 10.67
CA HIS A 32 3.17 -4.55 11.04
C HIS A 32 1.98 -3.59 10.85
N VAL A 33 0.98 -3.93 10.03
CA VAL A 33 -0.27 -3.16 9.91
C VAL A 33 -1.22 -3.63 10.99
N VAL A 34 -1.46 -2.79 12.00
CA VAL A 34 -2.22 -3.15 13.21
C VAL A 34 -3.63 -2.58 13.21
N THR A 35 -3.85 -1.44 12.55
CA THR A 35 -5.19 -0.85 12.37
C THR A 35 -5.39 -0.37 10.94
N VAL A 36 -6.65 -0.41 10.49
CA VAL A 36 -7.09 0.17 9.22
C VAL A 36 -8.42 0.86 9.45
N ASP A 37 -8.39 2.18 9.46
CA ASP A 37 -9.56 3.01 9.74
C ASP A 37 -10.02 3.70 8.44
N VAL A 38 -11.27 3.46 8.03
CA VAL A 38 -11.87 4.16 6.90
C VAL A 38 -12.35 5.52 7.39
N VAL A 39 -11.69 6.57 6.92
CA VAL A 39 -11.98 7.97 7.30
C VAL A 39 -13.11 8.54 6.46
N ASP A 40 -13.13 8.21 5.16
CA ASP A 40 -14.14 8.67 4.23
C ASP A 40 -14.35 7.67 3.09
N ARG A 41 -15.60 7.56 2.61
CA ARG A 41 -15.94 6.83 1.40
C ARG A 41 -17.11 7.50 0.69
N SER A 42 -16.90 7.77 -0.58
CA SER A 42 -17.91 8.39 -1.43
C SER A 42 -17.95 7.74 -2.81
N ILE A 43 -19.12 7.84 -3.45
CA ILE A 43 -19.33 7.39 -4.82
C ILE A 43 -19.82 8.60 -5.60
N ASP A 44 -19.11 8.94 -6.67
CA ASP A 44 -19.60 9.96 -7.59
C ASP A 44 -20.79 9.45 -8.37
N SER A 45 -21.93 10.15 -8.25
CA SER A 45 -23.19 9.70 -8.82
C SER A 45 -23.25 9.72 -10.36
N LYS A 46 -22.33 10.45 -11.02
CA LYS A 46 -22.29 10.58 -12.48
C LYS A 46 -21.33 9.57 -13.10
N SER A 47 -20.13 9.43 -12.54
CA SER A 47 -19.10 8.54 -13.07
C SER A 47 -19.10 7.14 -12.44
N GLY A 48 -19.70 6.97 -11.26
CA GLY A 48 -19.62 5.73 -10.48
C GLY A 48 -18.24 5.52 -9.82
N ILE A 49 -17.35 6.49 -9.89
CA ILE A 49 -16.03 6.39 -9.27
C ILE A 49 -16.18 6.33 -7.75
N ILE A 50 -15.54 5.31 -7.15
CA ILE A 50 -15.52 5.11 -5.70
C ILE A 50 -14.22 5.69 -5.17
N ARG A 51 -14.32 6.69 -4.31
CA ARG A 51 -13.20 7.21 -3.52
C ARG A 51 -13.25 6.62 -2.12
N THR A 52 -12.13 6.13 -1.63
CA THR A 52 -11.99 5.69 -0.24
C THR A 52 -10.72 6.29 0.35
N GLU A 53 -10.83 6.85 1.54
CA GLU A 53 -9.72 7.35 2.33
C GLU A 53 -9.58 6.53 3.60
N ARG A 54 -8.36 6.05 3.87
CA ARG A 54 -8.03 5.22 5.03
C ARG A 54 -6.81 5.78 5.75
N VAL A 55 -6.73 5.52 7.04
CA VAL A 55 -5.52 5.68 7.84
C VAL A 55 -5.10 4.30 8.35
N LEU A 56 -3.88 3.92 8.03
CA LEU A 56 -3.28 2.68 8.48
C LEU A 56 -2.36 2.98 9.66
N GLY A 57 -2.60 2.33 10.79
CA GLY A 57 -1.68 2.32 11.92
C GLY A 57 -0.73 1.15 11.79
N CYS A 58 0.57 1.44 11.83
CA CYS A 58 1.63 0.46 11.67
C CYS A 58 2.55 0.47 12.88
N LYS A 59 2.98 -0.72 13.34
CA LYS A 59 4.09 -0.88 14.27
C LYS A 59 5.33 -1.29 13.52
N GLN A 60 6.35 -0.46 13.58
CA GLN A 60 7.63 -0.73 12.92
C GLN A 60 8.76 -0.75 13.94
N LYS A 61 9.60 -1.78 13.88
CA LYS A 61 10.84 -1.80 14.66
C LYS A 61 11.76 -0.67 14.18
N THR A 62 11.72 0.45 14.85
CA THR A 62 12.55 1.60 14.55
C THR A 62 13.91 1.46 15.24
N PRO A 63 15.03 1.60 14.52
CA PRO A 63 16.34 1.57 15.13
C PRO A 63 16.50 2.59 16.27
N ILE A 64 17.19 2.19 17.35
CA ILE A 64 17.36 3.02 18.55
C ILE A 64 17.96 4.41 18.22
N TRP A 65 18.84 4.49 17.22
CA TRP A 65 19.43 5.76 16.81
C TRP A 65 18.41 6.72 16.20
N ILE A 66 17.39 6.20 15.48
CA ILE A 66 16.26 7.01 14.96
C ILE A 66 15.41 7.49 16.12
N VAL A 67 15.07 6.60 17.07
CA VAL A 67 14.29 6.96 18.26
C VAL A 67 15.00 8.04 19.08
N LYS A 68 16.32 7.91 19.28
CA LYS A 68 17.12 8.92 19.99
C LYS A 68 17.21 10.25 19.26
N LEU A 69 17.22 10.23 17.93
CA LEU A 69 17.40 11.42 17.12
C LEU A 69 16.11 12.21 16.94
N PHE A 70 14.97 11.51 16.79
CA PHE A 70 13.69 12.10 16.43
C PHE A 70 12.62 11.98 17.51
N GLY A 71 12.91 11.32 18.63
CA GLY A 71 11.95 11.13 19.70
C GLY A 71 10.73 10.27 19.29
N GLY A 72 10.91 9.36 18.32
CA GLY A 72 9.83 8.64 17.68
C GLY A 72 9.27 7.49 18.53
N SER A 73 7.99 7.23 18.37
CA SER A 73 7.29 6.02 18.77
C SER A 73 7.51 4.91 17.71
N GLU A 74 7.29 3.65 18.10
CA GLU A 74 7.21 2.55 17.13
C GLU A 74 5.95 2.64 16.27
N ASP A 75 4.96 3.45 16.66
CA ASP A 75 3.72 3.65 15.95
C ASP A 75 3.94 4.62 14.78
N ALA A 76 3.58 4.18 13.61
CA ALA A 76 3.62 4.95 12.39
C ALA A 76 2.23 4.97 11.74
N PHE A 77 1.86 6.10 11.15
CA PHE A 77 0.60 6.26 10.45
C PHE A 77 0.84 6.58 8.98
N VAL A 78 0.04 5.96 8.13
CA VAL A 78 0.03 6.17 6.69
C VAL A 78 -1.38 6.53 6.26
N ARG A 79 -1.52 7.61 5.50
CA ARG A 79 -2.77 7.98 4.84
C ARG A 79 -2.79 7.38 3.46
N GLU A 80 -3.90 6.73 3.12
CA GLU A 80 -4.11 6.10 1.83
C GLU A 80 -5.42 6.63 1.21
N ILE A 81 -5.36 7.02 -0.06
CA ILE A 81 -6.54 7.39 -0.84
C ILE A 81 -6.60 6.49 -2.06
N SER A 82 -7.71 5.80 -2.26
CA SER A 82 -7.97 4.99 -3.43
C SER A 82 -9.11 5.57 -4.27
N PHE A 83 -8.97 5.43 -5.58
CA PHE A 83 -10.01 5.67 -6.56
C PHE A 83 -10.21 4.41 -7.39
N VAL A 84 -11.45 3.96 -7.49
CA VAL A 84 -11.86 2.85 -8.33
C VAL A 84 -12.82 3.36 -9.37
N ASP A 85 -12.41 3.30 -10.63
CA ASP A 85 -13.24 3.64 -11.78
C ASP A 85 -13.72 2.35 -12.46
N PRO A 86 -15.00 1.98 -12.29
CA PRO A 86 -15.52 0.75 -12.88
C PRO A 86 -15.70 0.86 -14.41
N ALA A 87 -15.86 2.07 -14.95
CA ALA A 87 -16.07 2.27 -16.39
C ALA A 87 -14.79 2.07 -17.18
N SER A 88 -13.68 2.65 -16.73
CA SER A 88 -12.35 2.47 -17.36
C SER A 88 -11.62 1.22 -16.86
N GLN A 89 -12.13 0.56 -15.82
CA GLN A 89 -11.47 -0.54 -15.12
C GLN A 89 -10.06 -0.18 -14.64
N VAL A 90 -9.92 1.00 -14.07
CA VAL A 90 -8.68 1.46 -13.44
C VAL A 90 -8.91 1.67 -11.95
N ALA A 91 -8.05 1.08 -11.13
CA ALA A 91 -7.99 1.39 -9.72
C ALA A 91 -6.62 1.97 -9.37
N THR A 92 -6.61 3.06 -8.62
CA THR A 92 -5.38 3.70 -8.14
C THR A 92 -5.41 3.83 -6.63
N ILE A 93 -4.25 3.67 -6.00
CA ILE A 93 -4.04 3.95 -4.59
C ILE A 93 -2.87 4.92 -4.50
N THR A 94 -3.02 5.96 -3.73
CA THR A 94 -1.92 6.84 -3.33
C THR A 94 -1.77 6.79 -1.83
N SER A 95 -0.55 6.67 -1.34
CA SER A 95 -0.28 6.69 0.09
C SER A 95 0.86 7.64 0.44
N VAL A 96 0.78 8.20 1.63
CA VAL A 96 1.80 9.09 2.19
C VAL A 96 1.94 8.85 3.69
N ASN A 97 3.17 8.89 4.18
CA ASN A 97 3.42 8.80 5.62
C ASN A 97 2.93 10.06 6.34
N LEU A 98 2.20 9.88 7.44
CA LEU A 98 1.84 10.95 8.36
C LEU A 98 2.88 11.11 9.46
N SER A 99 3.37 9.98 9.98
CA SER A 99 4.44 9.97 10.97
C SER A 99 5.78 10.29 10.33
N LEU A 100 6.64 11.01 11.05
CA LEU A 100 7.97 11.45 10.60
C LEU A 100 7.94 12.31 9.32
N SER A 101 6.78 12.88 8.94
CA SER A 101 6.62 13.67 7.72
C SER A 101 7.47 14.94 7.71
N GLN A 102 7.84 15.47 8.87
CA GLN A 102 8.79 16.59 9.00
C GLN A 102 10.23 16.20 8.64
N PHE A 103 10.57 14.92 8.69
CA PHE A 103 11.93 14.41 8.43
C PHE A 103 12.05 13.70 7.09
N ALA A 104 10.97 13.06 6.63
CA ALA A 104 10.96 12.36 5.35
C ALA A 104 9.55 12.31 4.76
N THR A 105 9.48 12.29 3.45
CA THR A 105 8.28 11.96 2.70
C THR A 105 8.48 10.64 1.98
N CYS A 106 7.54 9.73 2.15
CA CYS A 106 7.38 8.52 1.34
C CYS A 106 6.03 8.64 0.64
N PHE A 107 6.05 8.93 -0.64
CA PHE A 107 4.85 9.00 -1.47
C PHE A 107 4.82 7.78 -2.38
N GLU A 108 3.75 7.00 -2.28
CA GLU A 108 3.55 5.80 -3.07
C GLU A 108 2.33 5.95 -3.98
N ARG A 109 2.41 5.38 -5.17
CA ARG A 109 1.29 5.22 -6.09
C ARG A 109 1.24 3.79 -6.61
N ILE A 110 0.07 3.18 -6.49
CA ILE A 110 -0.25 1.87 -7.03
C ILE A 110 -1.34 2.02 -8.08
N GLN A 111 -1.24 1.25 -9.16
CA GLN A 111 -2.26 1.19 -10.20
C GLN A 111 -2.54 -0.27 -10.56
N TYR A 112 -3.84 -0.58 -10.71
CA TYR A 112 -4.35 -1.86 -11.19
C TYR A 112 -5.13 -1.63 -12.47
N THR A 113 -4.77 -2.36 -13.54
CA THR A 113 -5.43 -2.29 -14.84
C THR A 113 -5.65 -3.69 -15.41
N PRO A 114 -6.72 -3.94 -16.17
CA PRO A 114 -6.90 -5.24 -16.82
C PRO A 114 -5.85 -5.43 -17.91
N THR A 115 -5.48 -6.69 -18.15
CA THR A 115 -4.66 -7.10 -19.30
C THR A 115 -5.54 -7.73 -20.37
N SER A 116 -5.05 -7.81 -21.60
CA SER A 116 -5.73 -8.52 -22.70
C SER A 116 -5.95 -10.00 -22.43
N SER A 117 -5.17 -10.61 -21.53
CA SER A 117 -5.31 -12.01 -21.10
C SER A 117 -6.35 -12.23 -19.99
N GLY A 118 -7.09 -11.20 -19.59
CA GLY A 118 -8.08 -11.30 -18.52
C GLY A 118 -7.52 -11.28 -17.09
N HIS A 119 -6.24 -11.02 -16.95
CA HIS A 119 -5.55 -10.85 -15.67
C HIS A 119 -5.45 -9.38 -15.26
N THR A 120 -4.78 -9.08 -14.15
CA THR A 120 -4.61 -7.71 -13.65
C THR A 120 -3.14 -7.32 -13.61
N ALA A 121 -2.78 -6.30 -14.38
CA ALA A 121 -1.47 -5.66 -14.28
C ALA A 121 -1.41 -4.79 -13.01
N PHE A 122 -0.28 -4.86 -12.34
CA PHE A 122 0.06 -4.07 -11.16
C PHE A 122 1.30 -3.23 -11.45
N LEU A 123 1.19 -1.94 -11.18
CA LEU A 123 2.30 -1.00 -11.17
C LEU A 123 2.36 -0.31 -9.81
N GLN A 124 3.50 -0.36 -9.16
CA GLN A 124 3.78 0.38 -7.92
C GLN A 124 5.00 1.26 -8.14
N THR A 125 4.87 2.53 -7.79
CA THR A 125 5.95 3.50 -7.78
C THR A 125 6.02 4.17 -6.43
N ALA A 126 7.21 4.54 -5.98
CA ALA A 126 7.36 5.37 -4.79
C ALA A 126 8.50 6.38 -4.94
N GLU A 127 8.30 7.53 -4.31
CA GLU A 127 9.28 8.57 -4.12
C GLU A 127 9.60 8.70 -2.64
N ILE A 128 10.86 8.48 -2.27
CA ILE A 128 11.33 8.54 -0.89
C ILE A 128 12.34 9.67 -0.80
N GLN A 129 12.06 10.66 0.04
CA GLN A 129 12.89 11.83 0.20
C GLN A 129 13.08 12.17 1.68
N ALA A 130 14.33 12.14 2.15
CA ALA A 130 14.69 12.74 3.44
C ALA A 130 14.69 14.28 3.31
N ARG A 131 14.09 14.97 4.29
CA ARG A 131 13.94 16.44 4.33
C ARG A 131 14.88 17.09 5.34
N MET A 132 15.93 16.40 5.77
CA MET A 132 16.72 16.84 6.89
C MET A 132 17.82 17.81 6.47
N ALA A 133 17.86 18.97 7.13
CA ALA A 133 18.98 19.91 7.13
C ALA A 133 20.13 19.43 8.06
N MET A 134 20.34 18.09 8.16
CA MET A 134 21.34 17.48 9.03
C MET A 134 22.62 17.07 8.27
N TRP A 135 23.65 16.70 9.02
CA TRP A 135 24.90 16.21 8.47
C TRP A 135 24.66 15.12 7.42
N ARG A 136 25.20 15.29 6.23
CA ARG A 136 24.96 14.42 5.06
C ARG A 136 25.02 12.92 5.40
N SER A 137 25.99 12.50 6.19
CA SER A 137 26.13 11.08 6.54
C SER A 137 24.97 10.48 7.34
N MET A 138 24.26 11.30 8.12
CA MET A 138 23.07 10.84 8.87
C MET A 138 21.84 10.84 8.00
N ALA A 139 21.70 11.82 7.12
CA ALA A 139 20.62 11.88 6.13
C ALA A 139 20.67 10.66 5.20
N ASP A 140 21.88 10.31 4.72
CA ASP A 140 22.11 9.14 3.85
C ASP A 140 21.76 7.82 4.55
N LYS A 141 22.15 7.66 5.82
CA LYS A 141 21.79 6.47 6.62
C LYS A 141 20.28 6.36 6.83
N PHE A 142 19.61 7.48 7.12
CA PHE A 142 18.17 7.51 7.32
C PHE A 142 17.41 7.19 6.03
N GLU A 143 17.83 7.78 4.92
CA GLU A 143 17.23 7.53 3.61
C GLU A 143 17.43 6.08 3.18
N THR A 144 18.62 5.51 3.36
CA THR A 144 18.90 4.10 3.10
C THR A 144 18.01 3.18 3.92
N TRP A 145 17.82 3.47 5.21
CA TRP A 145 16.93 2.70 6.06
C TRP A 145 15.46 2.79 5.59
N LEU A 146 15.00 3.97 5.21
CA LEU A 146 13.64 4.17 4.69
C LEU A 146 13.41 3.35 3.42
N VAL A 147 14.34 3.38 2.48
CA VAL A 147 14.27 2.63 1.21
C VAL A 147 14.22 1.14 1.49
N GLN A 148 15.14 0.61 2.29
CA GLN A 148 15.16 -0.81 2.64
C GLN A 148 13.85 -1.25 3.32
N ARG A 149 13.32 -0.44 4.22
CA ARG A 149 12.07 -0.73 4.91
C ARG A 149 10.89 -0.71 3.94
N PHE A 150 10.86 0.26 3.03
CA PHE A 150 9.83 0.34 1.99
C PHE A 150 9.85 -0.91 1.10
N GLU A 151 11.00 -1.31 0.60
CA GLU A 151 11.16 -2.51 -0.23
C GLU A 151 10.71 -3.79 0.48
N GLN A 152 11.11 -3.96 1.74
CA GLN A 152 10.65 -5.09 2.56
C GLN A 152 9.12 -5.11 2.69
N ASN A 153 8.51 -3.99 3.02
CA ASN A 153 7.06 -3.87 3.17
C ASN A 153 6.34 -4.08 1.83
N ALA A 154 6.87 -3.61 0.72
CA ALA A 154 6.33 -3.83 -0.62
C ALA A 154 6.30 -5.33 -0.97
N ASN A 155 7.38 -6.05 -0.68
CA ASN A 155 7.47 -7.49 -0.90
C ASN A 155 6.49 -8.28 0.01
N LEU A 156 6.40 -7.93 1.29
CA LEU A 156 5.43 -8.52 2.22
C LEU A 156 3.99 -8.22 1.78
N GLY A 157 3.74 -6.98 1.34
CA GLY A 157 2.45 -6.56 0.81
C GLY A 157 2.04 -7.34 -0.43
N LYS A 158 2.99 -7.62 -1.34
CA LYS A 158 2.76 -8.46 -2.53
C LYS A 158 2.40 -9.89 -2.14
N ALA A 159 3.19 -10.52 -1.27
CA ALA A 159 2.95 -11.89 -0.83
C ALA A 159 1.59 -12.01 -0.12
N GLY A 160 1.32 -11.15 0.85
CA GLY A 160 0.07 -11.15 1.60
C GLY A 160 -1.16 -10.89 0.72
N PHE A 161 -1.06 -9.98 -0.24
CA PHE A 161 -2.17 -9.71 -1.13
C PHE A 161 -2.43 -10.86 -2.12
N THR A 162 -1.38 -11.51 -2.60
CA THR A 162 -1.51 -12.73 -3.42
C THR A 162 -2.28 -13.82 -2.69
N ASP A 163 -1.98 -14.05 -1.42
CA ASP A 163 -2.67 -15.05 -0.60
C ASP A 163 -4.14 -14.68 -0.34
N VAL A 164 -4.43 -13.41 -0.08
CA VAL A 164 -5.82 -12.93 0.06
C VAL A 164 -6.63 -13.19 -1.20
N LEU A 165 -6.07 -12.82 -2.37
CA LEU A 165 -6.75 -13.03 -3.65
C LEU A 165 -7.01 -14.51 -3.93
N ARG A 166 -6.04 -15.38 -3.65
CA ARG A 166 -6.19 -16.84 -3.80
C ARG A 166 -7.29 -17.37 -2.90
N THR A 167 -7.27 -17.04 -1.62
CA THR A 167 -8.28 -17.53 -0.65
C THR A 167 -9.69 -17.06 -1.03
N MET A 168 -9.84 -15.82 -1.44
CA MET A 168 -11.14 -15.29 -1.90
C MET A 168 -11.62 -15.98 -3.18
N TRP A 169 -10.69 -16.33 -4.09
CA TRP A 169 -11.02 -17.02 -5.33
C TRP A 169 -11.50 -18.44 -5.07
N GLU A 170 -10.79 -19.20 -4.23
CA GLU A 170 -11.15 -20.55 -3.82
C GLU A 170 -12.53 -20.60 -3.14
N ALA A 171 -12.79 -19.65 -2.22
CA ALA A 171 -14.10 -19.53 -1.57
C ALA A 171 -15.24 -19.29 -2.58
N LYS A 172 -15.02 -18.41 -3.56
CA LYS A 172 -16.00 -18.14 -4.63
C LYS A 172 -16.29 -19.37 -5.50
N GLN A 173 -15.25 -20.17 -5.82
CA GLN A 173 -15.42 -21.39 -6.60
C GLN A 173 -16.20 -22.45 -5.81
N GLN A 174 -15.94 -22.59 -4.51
CA GLN A 174 -16.68 -23.52 -3.65
C GLN A 174 -18.17 -23.14 -3.56
N GLN A 175 -18.50 -21.85 -3.44
CA GLN A 175 -19.88 -21.38 -3.43
C GLN A 175 -20.59 -21.68 -4.75
N ALA A 176 -19.92 -21.46 -5.88
CA ALA A 176 -20.49 -21.73 -7.21
C ALA A 176 -20.70 -23.25 -7.47
N ALA A 177 -19.92 -24.12 -6.83
CA ALA A 177 -20.07 -25.57 -6.95
C ALA A 177 -21.23 -26.16 -6.11
N HIS A 178 -21.76 -25.37 -5.16
CA HIS A 178 -22.85 -25.80 -4.26
C HIS A 178 -24.21 -25.11 -4.59
N SER A 179 -24.24 -24.21 -5.58
CA SER A 179 -25.42 -23.53 -6.11
C SER A 179 -25.86 -24.10 -7.45
#